data_d2560d3cde3c25ade410751931b28aa6
#
_entry.id   d2560d3cde3c25ade410751931b28aa6
#
_cell.length_a   1.000
_cell.length_b   1.000
_cell.length_c   1.000
_cell.angle_alpha   90.00
_cell.angle_beta   90.00
_cell.angle_gamma   90.00
#
_symmetry.space_group_name_H-M   'P 1'
#
loop_
_entity.id
_entity.type
_entity.pdbx_description
1 polymer ?
#
loop_
_entity_poly.entity_id
_entity_poly.type
_entity_poly.pdbx_seq_one_letter_code
_entity_poly.pdbx_strand_id
1 'polypeptide(L)'
;MKIWTTLTASAAVLLGAVSAQAVEVAALSGDNTISIVNTDTKKVTKTWKIDGVSGRVLGIDVRPADSMLYAVVTDGTVYTVDTATGKATMKSKLEKTLTAGTAATVDFNPVADRLRLIGSDGMNLRANVDDGKVTVDGTLKFAETDMHKGEKPNVVAGAYTNSVKGAKETALYDIDATIGGLLKQAPPNDGVLGAVGKLGLDAKLDVKIVAFDIWSDGQGKNEAWLMAGDWLHSVDLATGKATPAVQINGVSGIRDMAILPGPAAKPM
;
A
#
# COMPACT_ATOMS: atom_id res chain seq x y z
N MET A 1 -16.38 37.26 -64.35
CA MET A 1 -15.90 35.98 -63.84
C MET A 1 -15.35 36.25 -62.47
N LYS A 2 -16.12 35.96 -61.36
CA LYS A 2 -15.71 36.18 -60.00
C LYS A 2 -15.17 34.87 -59.40
N ILE A 3 -13.90 34.84 -59.06
CA ILE A 3 -13.24 33.69 -58.46
C ILE A 3 -13.43 33.81 -56.93
N TRP A 4 -14.09 32.83 -56.33
CA TRP A 4 -14.22 32.70 -54.87
C TRP A 4 -13.13 31.78 -54.37
N THR A 5 -12.22 32.32 -53.61
CA THR A 5 -11.20 31.55 -52.85
C THR A 5 -11.79 31.15 -51.51
N THR A 6 -12.00 29.85 -51.30
CA THR A 6 -12.38 29.28 -50.03
C THR A 6 -11.12 29.07 -49.20
N LEU A 7 -11.00 29.78 -48.07
CA LEU A 7 -10.01 29.50 -47.04
C LEU A 7 -10.48 28.34 -46.15
N THR A 8 -9.79 27.22 -46.23
CA THR A 8 -9.94 26.12 -45.26
C THR A 8 -9.06 26.38 -44.04
N ALA A 9 -9.70 26.66 -42.91
CA ALA A 9 -9.00 26.73 -41.61
C ALA A 9 -8.82 25.34 -41.05
N SER A 10 -7.57 24.86 -41.02
CA SER A 10 -7.22 23.60 -40.31
C SER A 10 -7.10 23.89 -38.82
N ALA A 11 -8.03 23.38 -38.02
CA ALA A 11 -7.93 23.38 -36.59
C ALA A 11 -6.93 22.28 -36.16
N ALA A 12 -5.76 22.68 -35.68
CA ALA A 12 -4.82 21.77 -35.04
C ALA A 12 -5.33 21.45 -33.64
N VAL A 13 -5.80 20.22 -33.44
CA VAL A 13 -6.10 19.68 -32.08
C VAL A 13 -4.78 19.40 -31.40
N LEU A 14 -4.39 20.26 -30.46
CA LEU A 14 -3.31 19.99 -29.54
C LEU A 14 -3.76 18.92 -28.53
N LEU A 15 -3.44 17.66 -28.82
CA LEU A 15 -3.50 16.59 -27.83
C LEU A 15 -2.42 16.89 -26.78
N GLY A 16 -2.83 17.50 -25.67
CA GLY A 16 -1.99 17.64 -24.49
C GLY A 16 -1.61 16.24 -24.01
N ALA A 17 -0.34 15.87 -24.12
CA ALA A 17 0.17 14.68 -23.47
C ALA A 17 0.02 14.91 -21.95
N VAL A 18 -0.92 14.21 -21.32
CA VAL A 18 -0.95 14.08 -19.87
C VAL A 18 0.29 13.27 -19.52
N SER A 19 1.34 13.93 -19.04
CA SER A 19 2.49 13.21 -18.50
C SER A 19 1.97 12.40 -17.31
N ALA A 20 2.10 11.08 -17.35
CA ALA A 20 1.91 10.24 -16.20
C ALA A 20 2.81 10.82 -15.09
N GLN A 21 2.19 11.21 -13.97
CA GLN A 21 2.95 11.77 -12.86
C GLN A 21 3.61 10.62 -12.13
N ALA A 22 4.91 10.78 -11.85
CA ALA A 22 5.67 9.79 -11.10
C ALA A 22 4.98 9.50 -9.76
N VAL A 23 4.77 8.24 -9.47
CA VAL A 23 4.27 7.79 -8.18
C VAL A 23 5.43 7.84 -7.18
N GLU A 24 5.23 8.49 -6.04
CA GLU A 24 6.17 8.47 -4.93
C GLU A 24 5.72 7.46 -3.88
N VAL A 25 6.67 6.69 -3.36
CA VAL A 25 6.45 5.66 -2.35
C VAL A 25 7.24 6.01 -1.10
N ALA A 26 6.57 6.09 0.04
CA ALA A 26 7.22 6.13 1.35
C ALA A 26 7.56 4.69 1.76
N ALA A 27 8.83 4.33 1.81
CA ALA A 27 9.32 3.01 2.17
C ALA A 27 9.83 3.02 3.61
N LEU A 28 9.24 2.20 4.49
CA LEU A 28 9.58 2.09 5.91
C LEU A 28 10.63 1.04 6.14
N SER A 29 11.73 1.42 6.79
CA SER A 29 12.82 0.53 7.20
C SER A 29 13.26 0.76 8.66
N GLY A 30 14.03 -0.18 9.20
CA GLY A 30 14.48 -0.10 10.60
C GLY A 30 13.30 0.08 11.57
N ASP A 31 13.44 0.90 12.58
CA ASP A 31 12.38 1.18 13.56
C ASP A 31 11.41 2.27 13.07
N ASN A 32 11.93 3.33 12.44
CA ASN A 32 11.15 4.51 12.06
C ASN A 32 11.78 5.33 10.92
N THR A 33 12.54 4.71 10.03
CA THR A 33 13.17 5.39 8.89
C THR A 33 12.27 5.30 7.67
N ILE A 34 12.01 6.43 7.03
CA ILE A 34 11.28 6.53 5.77
C ILE A 34 12.24 6.98 4.67
N SER A 35 12.22 6.26 3.55
CA SER A 35 12.86 6.66 2.29
C SER A 35 11.78 6.91 1.24
N ILE A 36 11.80 8.10 0.63
CA ILE A 36 10.90 8.41 -0.48
C ILE A 36 11.54 7.92 -1.78
N VAL A 37 10.85 7.01 -2.45
CA VAL A 37 11.25 6.40 -3.72
C VAL A 37 10.38 6.95 -4.83
N ASN A 38 10.99 7.50 -5.86
CA ASN A 38 10.30 7.88 -7.09
C ASN A 38 10.29 6.67 -8.04
N THR A 39 9.10 6.19 -8.39
CA THR A 39 8.92 4.95 -9.17
C THR A 39 9.35 5.09 -10.63
N ASP A 40 9.39 6.29 -11.21
CA ASP A 40 9.82 6.51 -12.60
C ASP A 40 11.34 6.53 -12.71
N THR A 41 11.99 7.32 -11.83
CA THR A 41 13.45 7.47 -11.84
C THR A 41 14.17 6.33 -11.13
N LYS A 42 13.45 5.52 -10.35
CA LYS A 42 13.97 4.39 -9.56
C LYS A 42 15.03 4.83 -8.53
N LYS A 43 14.83 6.01 -7.97
CA LYS A 43 15.79 6.61 -7.04
C LYS A 43 15.11 7.01 -5.74
N VAL A 44 15.88 6.91 -4.66
CA VAL A 44 15.55 7.57 -3.39
C VAL A 44 15.74 9.07 -3.57
N THR A 45 14.70 9.85 -3.31
CA THR A 45 14.72 11.32 -3.39
C THR A 45 14.98 11.96 -2.04
N LYS A 46 14.58 11.28 -0.95
CA LYS A 46 14.70 11.79 0.42
C LYS A 46 14.71 10.62 1.42
N THR A 47 15.44 10.78 2.51
CA THR A 47 15.40 9.84 3.65
C THR A 47 15.39 10.63 4.95
N TRP A 48 14.53 10.22 5.90
CA TRP A 48 14.42 10.82 7.23
C TRP A 48 13.87 9.82 8.26
N LYS A 49 14.10 10.09 9.52
CA LYS A 49 13.42 9.37 10.62
C LYS A 49 12.14 10.08 10.96
N ILE A 50 11.11 9.30 11.32
CA ILE A 50 9.88 9.87 11.89
C ILE A 50 10.25 10.45 13.25
N ASP A 51 10.13 11.78 13.39
CA ASP A 51 10.43 12.49 14.61
C ASP A 51 9.19 12.57 15.53
N GLY A 52 9.39 12.38 16.82
CA GLY A 52 8.32 12.44 17.83
C GLY A 52 7.56 11.11 18.04
N VAL A 53 7.98 10.00 17.43
CA VAL A 53 7.40 8.68 17.74
C VAL A 53 8.16 8.00 18.88
N SER A 54 7.42 7.31 19.76
CA SER A 54 7.98 6.50 20.84
C SER A 54 7.85 5.02 20.49
N GLY A 55 8.97 4.35 20.18
CA GLY A 55 9.03 2.94 19.86
C GLY A 55 9.10 2.66 18.35
N ARG A 56 8.97 1.36 18.00
CA ARG A 56 9.04 0.90 16.62
C ARG A 56 7.72 1.09 15.92
N VAL A 57 7.75 1.69 14.73
CA VAL A 57 6.58 1.78 13.84
C VAL A 57 6.25 0.39 13.31
N LEU A 58 5.03 -0.09 13.46
CA LEU A 58 4.55 -1.36 12.89
C LEU A 58 4.41 -1.26 11.39
N GLY A 59 3.75 -0.20 10.93
CA GLY A 59 3.50 0.06 9.53
C GLY A 59 2.99 1.48 9.32
N ILE A 60 2.86 1.82 8.04
CA ILE A 60 2.45 3.14 7.55
C ILE A 60 1.42 2.97 6.43
N ASP A 61 0.49 3.91 6.32
CA ASP A 61 -0.36 4.05 5.14
C ASP A 61 -0.91 5.46 4.99
N VAL A 62 -1.33 5.81 3.77
CA VAL A 62 -2.00 7.08 3.46
C VAL A 62 -3.51 6.89 3.57
N ARG A 63 -4.14 7.58 4.54
CA ARG A 63 -5.59 7.55 4.69
C ARG A 63 -6.28 8.26 3.52
N PRO A 64 -7.12 7.58 2.72
CA PRO A 64 -7.78 8.22 1.57
C PRO A 64 -8.70 9.38 1.94
N ALA A 65 -9.28 9.37 3.14
CA ALA A 65 -10.22 10.39 3.60
C ALA A 65 -9.60 11.79 3.74
N ASP A 66 -8.32 11.88 4.14
CA ASP A 66 -7.62 13.14 4.41
C ASP A 66 -6.27 13.29 3.67
N SER A 67 -5.81 12.25 2.98
CA SER A 67 -4.54 12.18 2.24
C SER A 67 -3.29 12.38 3.12
N MET A 68 -3.40 12.13 4.42
CA MET A 68 -2.27 12.19 5.35
C MET A 68 -1.60 10.83 5.49
N LEU A 69 -0.27 10.84 5.65
CA LEU A 69 0.48 9.64 6.01
C LEU A 69 0.25 9.33 7.50
N TYR A 70 -0.16 8.11 7.80
CA TYR A 70 -0.33 7.58 9.15
C TYR A 70 0.78 6.59 9.48
N ALA A 71 1.15 6.54 10.74
CA ALA A 71 2.08 5.54 11.28
C ALA A 71 1.48 4.93 12.55
N VAL A 72 1.54 3.60 12.68
CA VAL A 72 1.12 2.87 13.88
C VAL A 72 2.36 2.32 14.56
N VAL A 73 2.48 2.56 15.86
CA VAL A 73 3.59 2.08 16.68
C VAL A 73 3.21 0.77 17.38
N THR A 74 4.21 -0.01 17.76
CA THR A 74 4.04 -1.33 18.42
C THR A 74 3.17 -1.30 19.66
N ASP A 75 3.14 -0.17 20.37
CA ASP A 75 2.29 0.02 21.56
C ASP A 75 0.83 0.40 21.22
N GLY A 76 0.48 0.49 19.91
CA GLY A 76 -0.82 0.88 19.42
C GLY A 76 -1.05 2.39 19.28
N THR A 77 -0.04 3.23 19.54
CA THR A 77 -0.16 4.67 19.29
C THR A 77 -0.19 4.94 17.78
N VAL A 78 -1.15 5.75 17.34
CA VAL A 78 -1.33 6.20 15.95
C VAL A 78 -0.87 7.64 15.84
N TYR A 79 -0.08 7.91 14.81
CA TYR A 79 0.42 9.24 14.47
C TYR A 79 0.04 9.60 13.04
N THR A 80 -0.16 10.89 12.79
CA THR A 80 -0.03 11.46 11.44
C THR A 80 1.40 11.95 11.26
N VAL A 81 1.95 11.81 10.06
CA VAL A 81 3.35 12.16 9.76
C VAL A 81 3.37 13.19 8.62
N ASP A 82 3.99 14.32 8.88
CA ASP A 82 4.26 15.33 7.85
C ASP A 82 5.39 14.84 6.93
N THR A 83 5.07 14.53 5.68
CA THR A 83 6.02 13.99 4.69
C THR A 83 7.09 15.01 4.26
N ALA A 84 6.87 16.31 4.48
CA ALA A 84 7.86 17.34 4.18
C ALA A 84 8.94 17.42 5.27
N THR A 85 8.57 17.28 6.54
CA THR A 85 9.46 17.47 7.70
C THR A 85 9.82 16.18 8.43
N GLY A 86 9.02 15.11 8.30
CA GLY A 86 9.13 13.87 9.06
C GLY A 86 8.54 13.96 10.47
N LYS A 87 7.93 15.08 10.85
CA LYS A 87 7.37 15.29 12.19
C LYS A 87 6.08 14.50 12.37
N ALA A 88 6.01 13.75 13.46
CA ALA A 88 4.81 13.00 13.86
C ALA A 88 3.96 13.84 14.82
N THR A 89 2.64 13.72 14.68
CA THR A 89 1.66 14.25 15.61
C THR A 89 0.76 13.13 16.07
N MET A 90 0.67 12.91 17.38
CA MET A 90 -0.19 11.86 17.93
C MET A 90 -1.66 12.11 17.55
N LYS A 91 -2.29 11.09 17.02
CA LYS A 91 -3.71 11.10 16.62
C LYS A 91 -4.58 10.40 17.65
N SER A 92 -4.26 9.16 18.00
CA SER A 92 -5.02 8.34 18.96
C SER A 92 -4.17 7.21 19.53
N LYS A 93 -4.77 6.44 20.43
CA LYS A 93 -4.24 5.19 20.99
C LYS A 93 -5.24 4.08 20.76
N LEU A 94 -4.81 3.03 20.05
CA LEU A 94 -5.66 1.88 19.79
C LEU A 94 -5.88 1.06 21.06
N GLU A 95 -7.14 0.62 21.29
CA GLU A 95 -7.51 -0.26 22.41
C GLU A 95 -6.81 -1.63 22.34
N LYS A 96 -6.45 -2.06 21.14
CA LYS A 96 -5.73 -3.31 20.86
C LYS A 96 -4.80 -3.14 19.67
N THR A 97 -3.62 -3.77 19.73
CA THR A 97 -2.65 -3.82 18.63
C THR A 97 -2.25 -5.27 18.33
N LEU A 98 -1.39 -5.47 17.34
CA LEU A 98 -0.88 -6.78 16.95
C LEU A 98 0.06 -7.37 17.99
N THR A 99 0.26 -8.68 17.94
CA THR A 99 1.23 -9.39 18.76
C THR A 99 2.64 -8.87 18.48
N ALA A 100 3.39 -8.63 19.54
CA ALA A 100 4.77 -8.17 19.40
C ALA A 100 5.63 -9.16 18.58
N GLY A 101 6.45 -8.63 17.68
CA GLY A 101 7.36 -9.42 16.84
C GLY A 101 6.75 -10.04 15.60
N THR A 102 5.45 -9.88 15.34
CA THR A 102 4.83 -10.29 14.05
C THR A 102 5.17 -9.29 12.96
N ALA A 103 5.25 -9.76 11.70
CA ALA A 103 5.12 -8.89 10.55
C ALA A 103 3.71 -8.30 10.52
N ALA A 104 3.57 -7.08 10.03
CA ALA A 104 2.32 -6.34 10.09
C ALA A 104 1.93 -5.82 8.70
N THR A 105 0.67 -6.02 8.34
CA THR A 105 -0.02 -5.23 7.33
C THR A 105 -0.70 -4.06 8.02
N VAL A 106 -0.53 -2.86 7.49
CA VAL A 106 -1.19 -1.64 7.98
C VAL A 106 -1.72 -0.89 6.75
N ASP A 107 -3.05 -0.89 6.54
CA ASP A 107 -3.63 -0.32 5.33
C ASP A 107 -5.06 0.18 5.56
N PHE A 108 -5.44 1.31 4.97
CA PHE A 108 -6.77 1.88 5.11
C PHE A 108 -7.77 1.29 4.11
N ASN A 109 -8.87 0.78 4.61
CA ASN A 109 -10.04 0.49 3.78
C ASN A 109 -10.68 1.81 3.32
N PRO A 110 -10.66 2.15 2.01
CA PRO A 110 -11.13 3.44 1.51
C PRO A 110 -12.65 3.62 1.57
N VAL A 111 -13.40 2.52 1.65
CA VAL A 111 -14.87 2.53 1.71
C VAL A 111 -15.36 2.70 3.15
N ALA A 112 -14.78 1.93 4.08
CA ALA A 112 -15.19 1.93 5.48
C ALA A 112 -14.49 3.00 6.31
N ASP A 113 -13.42 3.62 5.79
CA ASP A 113 -12.52 4.53 6.50
C ASP A 113 -12.07 3.92 7.84
N ARG A 114 -11.49 2.72 7.75
CA ARG A 114 -10.94 1.97 8.89
C ARG A 114 -9.55 1.48 8.55
N LEU A 115 -8.66 1.59 9.51
CA LEU A 115 -7.34 1.02 9.41
C LEU A 115 -7.40 -0.49 9.64
N ARG A 116 -6.91 -1.27 8.69
CA ARG A 116 -6.71 -2.70 8.81
C ARG A 116 -5.33 -2.97 9.39
N LEU A 117 -5.26 -3.82 10.41
CA LEU A 117 -4.01 -4.37 10.91
C LEU A 117 -4.10 -5.90 10.85
N ILE A 118 -3.15 -6.51 10.14
CA ILE A 118 -3.04 -7.97 10.05
C ILE A 118 -1.66 -8.38 10.55
N GLY A 119 -1.63 -9.32 11.47
CA GLY A 119 -0.39 -9.93 11.96
C GLY A 119 -0.08 -11.23 11.24
N SER A 120 1.20 -11.55 11.03
CA SER A 120 1.64 -12.82 10.44
C SER A 120 1.26 -14.05 11.27
N ASP A 121 0.78 -13.85 12.49
CA ASP A 121 0.18 -14.88 13.34
C ASP A 121 -1.29 -15.19 13.00
N GLY A 122 -1.88 -14.42 12.08
CA GLY A 122 -3.29 -14.53 11.65
C GLY A 122 -4.26 -13.59 12.36
N MET A 123 -3.75 -12.72 13.26
CA MET A 123 -4.57 -11.68 13.88
C MET A 123 -5.09 -10.71 12.83
N ASN A 124 -6.37 -10.33 12.90
CA ASN A 124 -7.06 -9.47 11.94
C ASN A 124 -7.88 -8.43 12.69
N LEU A 125 -7.50 -7.16 12.60
CA LEU A 125 -8.09 -6.07 13.34
C LEU A 125 -8.57 -4.96 12.41
N ARG A 126 -9.64 -4.28 12.78
CA ARG A 126 -10.10 -3.01 12.18
C ARG A 126 -10.12 -1.91 13.24
N ALA A 127 -9.43 -0.83 12.98
CA ALA A 127 -9.32 0.29 13.91
C ALA A 127 -9.96 1.57 13.35
N ASN A 128 -10.61 2.32 14.21
CA ASN A 128 -10.95 3.71 13.96
C ASN A 128 -9.81 4.58 14.51
N VAL A 129 -9.08 5.24 13.65
CA VAL A 129 -7.93 6.06 14.03
C VAL A 129 -8.30 7.37 14.70
N ASP A 130 -9.56 7.79 14.65
CA ASP A 130 -10.03 9.03 15.27
C ASP A 130 -10.33 8.87 16.77
N ASP A 131 -10.80 7.68 17.21
CA ASP A 131 -11.17 7.40 18.60
C ASP A 131 -10.42 6.21 19.22
N GLY A 132 -9.57 5.51 18.44
CA GLY A 132 -8.78 4.38 18.90
C GLY A 132 -9.52 3.06 19.06
N LYS A 133 -10.83 3.00 18.77
CA LYS A 133 -11.63 1.79 18.89
C LYS A 133 -11.20 0.72 17.91
N VAL A 134 -11.13 -0.52 18.39
CA VAL A 134 -10.70 -1.68 17.61
C VAL A 134 -11.75 -2.78 17.61
N THR A 135 -12.07 -3.28 16.42
CA THR A 135 -12.85 -4.50 16.23
C THR A 135 -11.89 -5.63 15.91
N VAL A 136 -12.02 -6.75 16.64
CA VAL A 136 -11.30 -7.99 16.32
C VAL A 136 -12.15 -8.76 15.33
N ASP A 137 -11.62 -8.98 14.15
CA ASP A 137 -12.23 -9.71 13.05
C ASP A 137 -11.87 -11.20 13.09
N GLY A 138 -12.39 -11.99 12.16
CA GLY A 138 -12.08 -13.41 12.04
C GLY A 138 -10.59 -13.65 11.82
N THR A 139 -10.03 -14.62 12.51
CA THR A 139 -8.64 -15.08 12.31
C THR A 139 -8.44 -15.55 10.87
N LEU A 140 -7.28 -15.23 10.28
CA LEU A 140 -6.97 -15.60 8.91
C LEU A 140 -6.99 -17.12 8.70
N LYS A 141 -7.64 -17.56 7.65
CA LYS A 141 -7.73 -18.96 7.21
C LYS A 141 -7.98 -19.04 5.72
N PHE A 142 -7.46 -20.05 5.07
CA PHE A 142 -7.82 -20.34 3.68
C PHE A 142 -9.27 -20.79 3.56
N ALA A 143 -9.91 -20.43 2.44
CA ALA A 143 -11.26 -20.85 2.13
C ALA A 143 -11.37 -22.38 2.05
N GLU A 144 -12.56 -22.92 2.35
CA GLU A 144 -12.82 -24.38 2.29
C GLU A 144 -12.60 -24.98 0.87
N THR A 145 -12.69 -24.13 -0.17
CA THR A 145 -12.49 -24.51 -1.57
C THR A 145 -11.09 -24.20 -2.09
N ASP A 146 -10.23 -23.57 -1.27
CA ASP A 146 -8.87 -23.23 -1.67
C ASP A 146 -7.94 -24.45 -1.65
N MET A 147 -6.93 -24.43 -2.55
CA MET A 147 -5.93 -25.51 -2.61
C MET A 147 -5.06 -25.60 -1.34
N HIS A 148 -4.95 -24.51 -0.58
CA HIS A 148 -4.21 -24.40 0.70
C HIS A 148 -5.11 -24.58 1.92
N LYS A 149 -6.36 -25.09 1.74
CA LYS A 149 -7.27 -25.39 2.84
C LYS A 149 -6.59 -26.17 3.97
N GLY A 150 -6.72 -25.67 5.19
CA GLY A 150 -6.14 -26.26 6.39
C GLY A 150 -4.68 -25.92 6.64
N GLU A 151 -4.00 -25.27 5.72
CA GLU A 151 -2.69 -24.67 5.98
C GLU A 151 -2.83 -23.41 6.83
N LYS A 152 -1.78 -23.07 7.59
CA LYS A 152 -1.74 -21.84 8.37
C LYS A 152 -1.23 -20.68 7.49
N PRO A 153 -2.03 -19.63 7.27
CA PRO A 153 -1.56 -18.46 6.54
C PRO A 153 -0.42 -17.74 7.26
N ASN A 154 0.48 -17.13 6.50
CA ASN A 154 1.58 -16.29 6.99
C ASN A 154 1.60 -14.98 6.19
N VAL A 155 0.58 -14.15 6.40
CA VAL A 155 0.45 -12.85 5.74
C VAL A 155 1.47 -11.88 6.31
N VAL A 156 2.27 -11.26 5.43
CA VAL A 156 3.37 -10.36 5.80
C VAL A 156 3.22 -8.94 5.26
N ALA A 157 2.36 -8.74 4.27
CA ALA A 157 1.99 -7.45 3.71
C ALA A 157 0.60 -7.55 3.07
N GLY A 158 -0.10 -6.44 2.89
CA GLY A 158 -1.39 -6.40 2.22
C GLY A 158 -1.86 -4.98 1.97
N ALA A 159 -2.76 -4.82 0.99
CA ALA A 159 -3.29 -3.52 0.59
C ALA A 159 -4.69 -3.61 -0.01
N TYR A 160 -5.45 -2.53 0.14
CA TYR A 160 -6.76 -2.35 -0.47
C TYR A 160 -6.65 -1.70 -1.86
N THR A 161 -7.49 -2.15 -2.78
CA THR A 161 -7.71 -1.47 -4.08
C THR A 161 -8.57 -0.23 -3.91
N ASN A 162 -8.60 0.61 -4.97
CA ASN A 162 -9.42 1.82 -5.03
C ASN A 162 -9.15 2.78 -3.86
N SER A 163 -7.87 2.90 -3.46
CA SER A 163 -7.42 3.68 -2.30
C SER A 163 -7.52 5.19 -2.57
N VAL A 164 -8.76 5.66 -2.78
CA VAL A 164 -9.10 7.07 -3.03
C VAL A 164 -10.31 7.50 -2.20
N LYS A 165 -10.38 8.78 -1.89
CA LYS A 165 -11.50 9.37 -1.14
C LYS A 165 -12.84 9.13 -1.85
N GLY A 166 -13.78 8.56 -1.12
CA GLY A 166 -15.15 8.34 -1.61
C GLY A 166 -15.31 7.10 -2.49
N ALA A 167 -14.34 6.20 -2.50
CA ALA A 167 -14.44 4.89 -3.13
C ALA A 167 -15.74 4.18 -2.75
N LYS A 168 -16.36 3.49 -3.71
CA LYS A 168 -17.64 2.78 -3.51
C LYS A 168 -17.43 1.28 -3.30
N GLU A 169 -16.30 0.77 -3.74
CA GLU A 169 -15.91 -0.63 -3.63
C GLU A 169 -14.41 -0.75 -3.42
N THR A 170 -13.99 -1.84 -2.83
CA THR A 170 -12.57 -2.18 -2.64
C THR A 170 -12.41 -3.68 -2.48
N ALA A 171 -11.21 -4.17 -2.76
CA ALA A 171 -10.80 -5.54 -2.48
C ALA A 171 -9.48 -5.51 -1.69
N LEU A 172 -9.31 -6.43 -0.75
CA LEU A 172 -8.08 -6.60 0.01
C LEU A 172 -7.26 -7.72 -0.61
N TYR A 173 -5.99 -7.42 -0.89
CA TYR A 173 -5.00 -8.39 -1.33
C TYR A 173 -3.87 -8.47 -0.33
N ASP A 174 -3.38 -9.69 -0.12
CA ASP A 174 -2.34 -10.01 0.86
C ASP A 174 -1.19 -10.77 0.22
N ILE A 175 0.00 -10.61 0.77
CA ILE A 175 1.18 -11.41 0.41
C ILE A 175 1.40 -12.45 1.51
N ASP A 176 1.38 -13.70 1.14
CA ASP A 176 1.71 -14.81 2.05
C ASP A 176 3.14 -15.30 1.81
N ALA A 177 3.93 -15.32 2.89
CA ALA A 177 5.36 -15.67 2.83
C ALA A 177 5.59 -17.18 2.75
N THR A 178 4.64 -18.02 3.18
CA THR A 178 4.79 -19.48 3.14
C THR A 178 4.61 -19.99 1.73
N ILE A 179 3.56 -19.55 1.04
CA ILE A 179 3.31 -19.95 -0.34
C ILE A 179 4.05 -19.07 -1.36
N GLY A 180 4.61 -17.94 -0.95
CA GLY A 180 5.27 -16.96 -1.83
C GLY A 180 4.31 -16.43 -2.89
N GLY A 181 3.07 -16.09 -2.48
CA GLY A 181 1.97 -15.77 -3.39
C GLY A 181 1.11 -14.61 -2.96
N LEU A 182 0.33 -14.13 -3.94
CA LEU A 182 -0.75 -13.17 -3.74
C LEU A 182 -2.03 -13.91 -3.35
N LEU A 183 -2.69 -13.41 -2.32
CA LEU A 183 -4.00 -13.86 -1.86
C LEU A 183 -5.01 -12.74 -2.04
N LYS A 184 -6.29 -13.09 -2.12
CA LYS A 184 -7.42 -12.17 -1.96
C LYS A 184 -8.15 -12.51 -0.67
N GLN A 185 -8.31 -11.55 0.22
CA GLN A 185 -9.08 -11.72 1.46
C GLN A 185 -10.54 -11.32 1.22
N ALA A 186 -11.44 -12.31 1.20
CA ALA A 186 -12.85 -12.11 0.92
C ALA A 186 -13.75 -13.18 1.59
N PRO A 187 -14.67 -12.82 2.51
CA PRO A 187 -14.84 -11.48 3.10
C PRO A 187 -13.67 -11.07 4.01
N PRO A 188 -13.20 -9.81 3.95
CA PRO A 188 -12.05 -9.37 4.75
C PRO A 188 -12.27 -9.50 6.26
N ASN A 189 -13.48 -9.23 6.73
CA ASN A 189 -13.82 -9.29 8.14
C ASN A 189 -13.93 -10.71 8.70
N ASP A 190 -14.13 -11.71 7.84
CA ASP A 190 -14.18 -13.12 8.24
C ASP A 190 -12.77 -13.76 8.20
N GLY A 191 -11.78 -13.04 7.71
CA GLY A 191 -10.41 -13.52 7.56
C GLY A 191 -10.23 -14.64 6.54
N VAL A 192 -11.15 -14.72 5.56
CA VAL A 192 -11.12 -15.80 4.55
C VAL A 192 -10.22 -15.42 3.40
N LEU A 193 -9.25 -16.29 3.11
CA LEU A 193 -8.22 -16.12 2.08
C LEU A 193 -8.44 -17.08 0.91
N GLY A 194 -8.27 -16.55 -0.29
CA GLY A 194 -8.21 -17.34 -1.53
C GLY A 194 -6.93 -17.06 -2.29
N ALA A 195 -6.21 -18.10 -2.70
CA ALA A 195 -5.00 -17.96 -3.47
C ALA A 195 -5.29 -17.41 -4.87
N VAL A 196 -4.60 -16.33 -5.25
CA VAL A 196 -4.62 -15.78 -6.62
C VAL A 196 -3.54 -16.44 -7.46
N GLY A 197 -2.30 -16.43 -6.97
CA GLY A 197 -1.17 -17.07 -7.65
C GLY A 197 0.17 -16.73 -7.02
N LYS A 198 1.21 -17.43 -7.49
CA LYS A 198 2.57 -17.21 -7.00
C LYS A 198 3.18 -15.94 -7.58
N LEU A 199 3.91 -15.21 -6.75
CA LEU A 199 4.63 -13.99 -7.17
C LEU A 199 5.73 -14.31 -8.21
N GLY A 200 6.35 -15.48 -8.13
CA GLY A 200 7.44 -15.85 -9.04
C GLY A 200 8.72 -15.03 -8.81
N LEU A 201 8.95 -14.57 -7.60
CA LEU A 201 10.16 -13.85 -7.21
C LEU A 201 11.39 -14.77 -7.26
N ASP A 202 12.58 -14.17 -7.43
CA ASP A 202 13.85 -14.89 -7.30
C ASP A 202 13.93 -15.52 -5.89
N ALA A 203 14.35 -16.79 -5.84
CA ALA A 203 14.49 -17.55 -4.58
C ALA A 203 15.50 -16.94 -3.58
N LYS A 204 16.31 -15.98 -4.03
CA LYS A 204 17.23 -15.22 -3.18
C LYS A 204 16.54 -14.09 -2.40
N LEU A 205 15.33 -13.68 -2.80
CA LEU A 205 14.58 -12.64 -2.13
C LEU A 205 13.81 -13.26 -0.95
N ASP A 206 13.98 -12.68 0.23
CA ASP A 206 13.25 -13.11 1.41
C ASP A 206 11.82 -12.54 1.40
N VAL A 207 10.86 -13.34 0.96
CA VAL A 207 9.44 -12.96 0.97
C VAL A 207 8.86 -12.75 2.37
N LYS A 208 9.60 -13.00 3.44
CA LYS A 208 9.18 -12.67 4.80
C LYS A 208 9.39 -11.21 5.16
N ILE A 209 10.18 -10.49 4.34
CA ILE A 209 10.48 -9.06 4.52
C ILE A 209 10.15 -8.38 3.20
N VAL A 210 8.87 -8.10 3.01
CA VAL A 210 8.35 -7.41 1.84
C VAL A 210 7.42 -6.27 2.28
N ALA A 211 7.26 -5.30 1.41
CA ALA A 211 6.27 -4.24 1.52
C ALA A 211 5.38 -4.25 0.28
N PHE A 212 4.11 -3.99 0.45
CA PHE A 212 3.12 -4.06 -0.63
C PHE A 212 2.09 -2.96 -0.47
N ASP A 213 1.80 -2.24 -1.56
CA ASP A 213 0.73 -1.26 -1.59
C ASP A 213 0.14 -1.12 -3.00
N ILE A 214 -1.08 -0.56 -3.11
CA ILE A 214 -1.84 -0.45 -4.35
C ILE A 214 -2.25 1.00 -4.61
N TRP A 215 -1.64 1.59 -5.64
CA TRP A 215 -2.05 2.88 -6.16
C TRP A 215 -3.36 2.79 -6.94
N SER A 216 -4.19 3.84 -6.87
CA SER A 216 -5.45 3.94 -7.59
C SER A 216 -5.61 5.32 -8.21
N ASP A 217 -6.12 5.37 -9.46
CA ASP A 217 -6.40 6.61 -10.17
C ASP A 217 -7.79 7.21 -9.84
N GLY A 218 -8.59 6.50 -9.05
CA GLY A 218 -9.98 6.87 -8.75
C GLY A 218 -10.97 6.62 -9.89
N GLN A 219 -10.52 6.06 -11.01
CA GLN A 219 -11.34 5.74 -12.19
C GLN A 219 -11.41 4.22 -12.44
N GLY A 220 -10.94 3.42 -11.49
CA GLY A 220 -10.96 1.95 -11.54
C GLY A 220 -9.64 1.29 -11.91
N LYS A 221 -8.61 2.06 -12.29
CA LYS A 221 -7.26 1.53 -12.47
C LYS A 221 -6.58 1.37 -11.13
N ASN A 222 -6.00 0.19 -10.89
CA ASN A 222 -5.19 -0.13 -9.73
C ASN A 222 -3.82 -0.65 -10.19
N GLU A 223 -2.75 -0.14 -9.59
CA GLU A 223 -1.38 -0.58 -9.83
C GLU A 223 -0.78 -1.04 -8.51
N ALA A 224 -0.48 -2.35 -8.42
CA ALA A 224 0.10 -2.94 -7.22
C ALA A 224 1.62 -2.94 -7.29
N TRP A 225 2.26 -2.49 -6.22
CA TRP A 225 3.70 -2.40 -6.07
C TRP A 225 4.18 -3.25 -4.90
N LEU A 226 5.27 -3.98 -5.12
CA LEU A 226 5.91 -4.84 -4.13
C LEU A 226 7.39 -4.49 -4.03
N MET A 227 7.86 -4.22 -2.83
CA MET A 227 9.29 -4.16 -2.54
C MET A 227 9.73 -5.44 -1.81
N ALA A 228 10.73 -6.13 -2.39
CA ALA A 228 11.38 -7.28 -1.79
C ALA A 228 12.89 -6.99 -1.70
N GLY A 229 13.39 -6.79 -0.49
CA GLY A 229 14.74 -6.24 -0.28
C GLY A 229 14.84 -4.81 -0.81
N ASP A 230 15.74 -4.60 -1.78
CA ASP A 230 15.93 -3.34 -2.52
C ASP A 230 15.35 -3.40 -3.95
N TRP A 231 14.51 -4.41 -4.25
CA TRP A 231 13.90 -4.62 -5.56
C TRP A 231 12.43 -4.21 -5.56
N LEU A 232 12.06 -3.34 -6.51
CA LEU A 232 10.69 -2.89 -6.74
C LEU A 232 10.09 -3.65 -7.92
N HIS A 233 8.95 -4.27 -7.69
CA HIS A 233 8.15 -5.01 -8.66
C HIS A 233 6.77 -4.38 -8.84
N SER A 234 6.16 -4.49 -10.00
CA SER A 234 4.70 -4.41 -10.09
C SER A 234 4.11 -5.82 -9.97
N VAL A 235 2.90 -5.94 -9.44
CA VAL A 235 2.19 -7.21 -9.26
C VAL A 235 0.89 -7.18 -10.03
N ASP A 236 0.66 -8.19 -10.85
CA ASP A 236 -0.62 -8.39 -11.54
C ASP A 236 -1.64 -8.97 -10.53
N LEU A 237 -2.64 -8.18 -10.18
CA LEU A 237 -3.69 -8.57 -9.22
C LEU A 237 -4.60 -9.71 -9.72
N ALA A 238 -4.62 -9.99 -11.02
CA ALA A 238 -5.42 -11.09 -11.57
C ALA A 238 -4.70 -12.44 -11.52
N THR A 239 -3.37 -12.44 -11.60
CA THR A 239 -2.55 -13.66 -11.69
C THR A 239 -1.61 -13.85 -10.51
N GLY A 240 -1.41 -12.83 -9.70
CA GLY A 240 -0.43 -12.81 -8.60
C GLY A 240 1.02 -12.61 -9.06
N LYS A 241 1.29 -12.58 -10.36
CA LYS A 241 2.65 -12.57 -10.89
C LYS A 241 3.33 -11.21 -10.73
N ALA A 242 4.52 -11.22 -10.12
CA ALA A 242 5.39 -10.06 -10.08
C ALA A 242 6.17 -9.91 -11.39
N THR A 243 6.34 -8.67 -11.84
CA THR A 243 7.17 -8.36 -13.01
C THR A 243 8.66 -8.44 -12.65
N PRO A 244 9.56 -8.49 -13.66
CA PRO A 244 10.98 -8.29 -13.43
C PRO A 244 11.23 -6.99 -12.67
N ALA A 245 12.04 -7.09 -11.63
CA ALA A 245 12.30 -6.01 -10.71
C ALA A 245 13.24 -4.94 -11.25
N VAL A 246 13.12 -3.77 -10.65
CA VAL A 246 14.13 -2.72 -10.77
C VAL A 246 14.76 -2.50 -9.40
N GLN A 247 16.08 -2.50 -9.34
CA GLN A 247 16.81 -2.25 -8.10
C GLN A 247 16.74 -0.77 -7.72
N ILE A 248 16.40 -0.52 -6.46
CA ILE A 248 16.37 0.82 -5.86
C ILE A 248 17.61 0.99 -4.99
N ASN A 249 18.55 1.77 -5.47
CA ASN A 249 19.77 2.04 -4.70
C ASN A 249 19.47 2.96 -3.50
N GLY A 250 20.06 2.63 -2.35
CA GLY A 250 19.94 3.45 -1.14
C GLY A 250 18.81 3.06 -0.19
N VAL A 251 18.10 1.96 -0.47
CA VAL A 251 17.15 1.35 0.47
C VAL A 251 17.60 -0.05 0.88
N SER A 252 17.25 -0.47 2.08
CA SER A 252 17.46 -1.84 2.55
C SER A 252 16.52 -2.15 3.71
N GLY A 253 16.15 -3.42 3.88
CA GLY A 253 15.31 -3.88 4.99
C GLY A 253 13.95 -3.20 5.02
N ILE A 254 13.36 -2.93 3.84
CA ILE A 254 12.03 -2.36 3.71
C ILE A 254 11.02 -3.41 4.17
N ARG A 255 10.16 -3.02 5.10
CA ARG A 255 9.19 -3.90 5.74
C ARG A 255 7.74 -3.42 5.65
N ASP A 256 7.54 -2.19 5.17
CA ASP A 256 6.24 -1.62 4.82
C ASP A 256 6.40 -0.46 3.87
N MET A 257 5.37 -0.10 3.13
CA MET A 257 5.38 1.06 2.25
C MET A 257 3.98 1.65 2.11
N ALA A 258 3.93 2.94 1.80
CA ALA A 258 2.71 3.66 1.47
C ALA A 258 2.92 4.49 0.19
N ILE A 259 1.97 4.41 -0.73
CA ILE A 259 1.99 5.23 -1.93
C ILE A 259 1.49 6.63 -1.59
N LEU A 260 2.34 7.62 -1.79
CA LEU A 260 2.01 9.00 -1.47
C LEU A 260 1.06 9.60 -2.52
N PRO A 261 0.11 10.44 -2.11
CA PRO A 261 -0.71 11.16 -3.06
C PRO A 261 0.20 12.05 -3.92
N GLY A 262 0.00 11.98 -5.22
CA GLY A 262 0.69 12.91 -6.13
C GLY A 262 0.40 14.36 -5.73
N PRO A 263 1.28 15.34 -6.06
CA PRO A 263 0.99 16.73 -5.81
C PRO A 263 -0.38 17.06 -6.41
N ALA A 264 -1.24 17.67 -5.60
CA ALA A 264 -2.58 18.05 -6.04
C ALA A 264 -2.48 18.81 -7.37
N ALA A 265 -3.25 18.37 -8.38
CA ALA A 265 -3.32 19.10 -9.64
C ALA A 265 -3.62 20.57 -9.32
N LYS A 266 -2.73 21.48 -9.75
CA LYS A 266 -3.00 22.93 -9.57
C LYS A 266 -4.35 23.22 -10.22
N PRO A 267 -5.28 23.87 -9.52
CA PRO A 267 -6.51 24.31 -10.18
C PRO A 267 -6.13 25.19 -11.36
N MET A 268 -6.67 24.85 -12.53
CA MET A 268 -6.55 25.66 -13.75
C MET A 268 -7.29 26.99 -13.59
#